data_663121fea67f5e85c16e9739673b0b04
#
_entry.id   663121fea67f5e85c16e9739673b0b04
#
_cell.length_a   1.000
_cell.length_b   1.000
_cell.length_c   1.000
_cell.angle_alpha   90.00
_cell.angle_beta   90.00
_cell.angle_gamma   90.00
#
_symmetry.space_group_name_H-M   'P 1'
#
loop_
_entity.id
_entity.type
_entity.pdbx_description
1 polymer ?
#
loop_
_entity_poly.entity_id
_entity_poly.type
_entity_poly.pdbx_seq_one_letter_code
_entity_poly.pdbx_strand_id
1 'polypeptide(L)'
;ESCGAEYVIESTGAYNNTEKASRHFKGGAKKVIITAPAKDEATPTFVMGVNNMLYRSDMRVVSNASCTTNCLAPLAKVVHEEFGIEQSLMSTIHAATSKQKPVDSRGGSDWRTGRSVFNNIIPSSTGAAKAVGRVIPALKGKMTGMSFRVPTSDVSVVDLTAHLKTSTTYADICYAIRHASETNMKGIIGYTADQVVSADLIANPCPCIFDETAGIMLDDDFVKLIAWYDNEYGYSNMVVRLLEHMVAVDSGLIVPEKREVPQLSLIHISEPTRLL
;
A
#
# COMPACT_ATOMS: atom_id res chain seq x y z
N GLU A 1 19.27 -18.97 -15.57
CA GLU A 1 20.04 -18.76 -16.84
C GLU A 1 19.31 -19.35 -18.06
N SER A 2 18.67 -20.51 -17.93
CA SER A 2 18.07 -21.22 -19.08
C SER A 2 16.88 -20.51 -19.73
N CYS A 3 16.16 -19.61 -19.03
CA CYS A 3 14.98 -18.91 -19.58
C CYS A 3 15.27 -17.48 -20.03
N GLY A 4 16.46 -16.91 -19.77
CA GLY A 4 16.82 -15.55 -20.14
C GLY A 4 15.97 -14.44 -19.52
N ALA A 5 15.30 -14.69 -18.38
CA ALA A 5 14.44 -13.71 -17.73
C ALA A 5 15.27 -12.55 -17.15
N GLU A 6 15.01 -11.34 -17.61
CA GLU A 6 15.67 -10.12 -17.13
C GLU A 6 14.97 -9.52 -15.90
N TYR A 7 13.66 -9.66 -15.79
CA TYR A 7 12.84 -9.21 -14.65
C TYR A 7 12.30 -10.42 -13.93
N VAL A 8 12.45 -10.44 -12.62
CA VAL A 8 11.99 -11.53 -11.75
C VAL A 8 11.01 -11.00 -10.72
N ILE A 9 9.86 -11.66 -10.62
CA ILE A 9 8.88 -11.42 -9.56
C ILE A 9 9.19 -12.41 -8.42
N GLU A 10 9.69 -11.89 -7.30
CA GLU A 10 10.00 -12.66 -6.10
C GLU A 10 8.76 -12.78 -5.22
N SER A 11 8.06 -13.91 -5.32
CA SER A 11 6.80 -14.18 -4.63
C SER A 11 6.86 -15.35 -3.64
N THR A 12 8.06 -15.83 -3.31
CA THR A 12 8.23 -16.95 -2.35
C THR A 12 8.01 -16.54 -0.90
N GLY A 13 8.10 -15.24 -0.59
CA GLY A 13 8.07 -14.73 0.78
C GLY A 13 9.37 -14.95 1.57
N ALA A 14 10.37 -15.60 0.97
CA ALA A 14 11.67 -15.88 1.60
C ALA A 14 12.67 -14.73 1.43
N TYR A 15 12.65 -14.08 0.25
CA TYR A 15 13.62 -13.05 -0.14
C TYR A 15 12.98 -11.67 -0.15
N ASN A 16 12.67 -11.15 1.04
CA ASN A 16 11.92 -9.91 1.23
C ASN A 16 12.77 -8.71 1.67
N ASN A 17 14.04 -8.68 1.26
CA ASN A 17 14.95 -7.54 1.36
C ASN A 17 15.92 -7.52 0.18
N THR A 18 16.60 -6.39 -0.04
CA THR A 18 17.52 -6.20 -1.17
C THR A 18 18.63 -7.27 -1.19
N GLU A 19 19.25 -7.57 -0.05
CA GLU A 19 20.36 -8.53 0.03
C GLU A 19 19.94 -9.93 -0.45
N LYS A 20 18.81 -10.44 0.04
CA LYS A 20 18.33 -11.78 -0.31
C LYS A 20 17.81 -11.83 -1.74
N ALA A 21 17.01 -10.83 -2.16
CA ALA A 21 16.46 -10.76 -3.50
C ALA A 21 17.55 -10.61 -4.57
N SER A 22 18.69 -9.99 -4.25
CA SER A 22 19.84 -9.87 -5.14
C SER A 22 20.45 -11.22 -5.57
N ARG A 23 20.08 -12.32 -4.89
CA ARG A 23 20.53 -13.67 -5.29
C ARG A 23 20.03 -14.06 -6.69
N HIS A 24 18.89 -13.52 -7.13
CA HIS A 24 18.37 -13.74 -8.49
C HIS A 24 19.30 -13.19 -9.57
N PHE A 25 20.17 -12.21 -9.26
CA PHE A 25 21.14 -11.69 -10.21
C PHE A 25 22.19 -12.74 -10.67
N LYS A 26 22.46 -13.74 -9.82
CA LYS A 26 23.33 -14.85 -10.20
C LYS A 26 22.73 -15.72 -11.33
N GLY A 27 21.40 -15.72 -11.45
CA GLY A 27 20.67 -16.41 -12.52
C GLY A 27 20.47 -15.57 -13.78
N GLY A 28 21.04 -14.35 -13.84
CA GLY A 28 20.93 -13.47 -15.00
C GLY A 28 19.85 -12.39 -14.91
N ALA A 29 19.07 -12.35 -13.83
CA ALA A 29 18.09 -11.28 -13.63
C ALA A 29 18.77 -9.90 -13.56
N LYS A 30 18.16 -8.90 -14.19
CA LYS A 30 18.56 -7.49 -14.08
C LYS A 30 17.80 -6.76 -12.99
N LYS A 31 16.53 -7.10 -12.82
CA LYS A 31 15.58 -6.48 -11.90
C LYS A 31 14.80 -7.51 -11.10
N VAL A 32 14.45 -7.17 -9.87
CA VAL A 32 13.61 -8.00 -9.00
C VAL A 32 12.52 -7.16 -8.36
N ILE A 33 11.28 -7.65 -8.44
CA ILE A 33 10.12 -7.09 -7.74
C ILE A 33 9.76 -8.03 -6.60
N ILE A 34 9.84 -7.56 -5.36
CA ILE A 34 9.41 -8.30 -4.18
C ILE A 34 7.90 -8.09 -3.99
N THR A 35 7.12 -9.19 -3.95
CA THR A 35 5.66 -9.14 -3.76
C THR A 35 5.26 -9.18 -2.28
N ALA A 36 5.97 -8.42 -1.47
CA ALA A 36 5.72 -8.27 -0.04
C ALA A 36 6.32 -6.95 0.45
N PRO A 37 5.89 -6.45 1.63
CA PRO A 37 6.56 -5.33 2.26
C PRO A 37 8.04 -5.66 2.51
N ALA A 38 8.92 -4.79 2.07
CA ALA A 38 10.35 -4.95 2.30
C ALA A 38 10.67 -4.90 3.80
N LYS A 39 11.53 -5.81 4.26
CA LYS A 39 11.96 -5.90 5.66
C LYS A 39 13.14 -4.99 6.01
N ASP A 40 13.74 -4.37 5.01
CA ASP A 40 14.80 -3.37 5.17
C ASP A 40 14.31 -1.98 4.71
N GLU A 41 15.09 -0.96 5.03
CA GLU A 41 14.82 0.41 4.59
C GLU A 41 15.48 0.71 3.23
N ALA A 42 16.44 -0.10 2.83
CA ALA A 42 17.21 0.08 1.60
C ALA A 42 16.40 -0.28 0.35
N THR A 43 15.40 -1.16 0.47
CA THR A 43 14.55 -1.55 -0.65
C THR A 43 13.49 -0.49 -0.93
N PRO A 44 13.56 0.21 -2.08
CA PRO A 44 12.51 1.15 -2.49
C PRO A 44 11.15 0.46 -2.59
N THR A 45 10.12 1.11 -2.10
CA THR A 45 8.76 0.59 -2.11
C THR A 45 7.88 1.46 -2.98
N PHE A 46 7.14 0.83 -3.90
CA PHE A 46 6.26 1.51 -4.85
C PHE A 46 4.83 1.02 -4.72
N VAL A 47 3.90 1.97 -4.89
CA VAL A 47 2.47 1.73 -5.06
C VAL A 47 2.04 2.47 -6.32
N MET A 48 1.42 1.77 -7.25
CA MET A 48 0.95 2.36 -8.50
C MET A 48 -0.08 3.46 -8.24
N GLY A 49 0.03 4.56 -8.97
CA GLY A 49 -0.79 5.76 -8.79
C GLY A 49 -0.36 6.66 -7.61
N VAL A 50 0.53 6.18 -6.74
CA VAL A 50 0.99 6.95 -5.56
C VAL A 50 2.38 7.53 -5.75
N ASN A 51 3.38 6.68 -5.94
CA ASN A 51 4.78 7.09 -6.04
C ASN A 51 5.59 6.35 -7.12
N ASN A 52 4.93 5.64 -8.02
CA ASN A 52 5.60 4.86 -9.08
C ASN A 52 6.46 5.73 -10.00
N MET A 53 6.13 7.02 -10.19
CA MET A 53 6.92 7.96 -10.99
C MET A 53 8.30 8.28 -10.38
N LEU A 54 8.55 7.88 -9.12
CA LEU A 54 9.86 8.00 -8.48
C LEU A 54 10.80 6.81 -8.79
N TYR A 55 10.33 5.79 -9.51
CA TYR A 55 11.18 4.68 -9.94
C TYR A 55 12.25 5.16 -10.93
N ARG A 56 13.46 4.65 -10.79
CA ARG A 56 14.61 4.94 -11.69
C ARG A 56 15.30 3.66 -12.10
N SER A 57 15.89 3.66 -13.28
CA SER A 57 16.57 2.50 -13.87
C SER A 57 17.78 2.00 -13.06
N ASP A 58 18.34 2.77 -12.15
CA ASP A 58 19.39 2.33 -11.22
C ASP A 58 18.87 1.43 -10.08
N MET A 59 17.55 1.43 -9.83
CA MET A 59 16.92 0.61 -8.79
C MET A 59 16.74 -0.82 -9.28
N ARG A 60 17.55 -1.74 -8.75
CA ARG A 60 17.56 -3.12 -9.21
C ARG A 60 16.62 -4.04 -8.45
N VAL A 61 16.35 -3.75 -7.18
CA VAL A 61 15.38 -4.46 -6.33
C VAL A 61 14.38 -3.46 -5.82
N VAL A 62 13.09 -3.75 -5.99
CA VAL A 62 11.99 -2.92 -5.51
C VAL A 62 10.92 -3.77 -4.84
N SER A 63 10.09 -3.17 -4.00
CA SER A 63 8.94 -3.82 -3.36
C SER A 63 7.64 -3.20 -3.86
N ASN A 64 6.64 -4.05 -4.13
CA ASN A 64 5.27 -3.62 -4.44
C ASN A 64 4.40 -3.45 -3.17
N ALA A 65 5.00 -3.32 -1.98
CA ALA A 65 4.29 -3.24 -0.70
C ALA A 65 3.38 -4.47 -0.45
N SER A 66 2.28 -4.28 0.31
CA SER A 66 1.26 -5.31 0.56
C SER A 66 -0.04 -5.00 -0.19
N CYS A 67 -0.94 -5.97 -0.30
CA CYS A 67 -2.27 -5.79 -0.85
C CYS A 67 -3.05 -4.69 -0.10
N THR A 68 -3.02 -4.73 1.24
CA THR A 68 -3.65 -3.69 2.08
C THR A 68 -3.05 -2.30 1.84
N THR A 69 -1.72 -2.20 1.67
CA THR A 69 -1.08 -0.91 1.35
C THR A 69 -1.49 -0.41 -0.03
N ASN A 70 -1.65 -1.31 -1.00
CA ASN A 70 -2.11 -0.96 -2.36
C ASN A 70 -3.57 -0.47 -2.38
N CYS A 71 -4.40 -0.88 -1.43
CA CYS A 71 -5.73 -0.32 -1.23
C CYS A 71 -5.67 1.02 -0.48
N LEU A 72 -5.00 1.04 0.66
CA LEU A 72 -5.00 2.17 1.58
C LEU A 72 -4.28 3.41 1.03
N ALA A 73 -3.13 3.24 0.37
CA ALA A 73 -2.31 4.36 -0.04
C ALA A 73 -2.95 5.24 -1.13
N PRO A 74 -3.59 4.71 -2.19
CA PRO A 74 -4.33 5.53 -3.13
C PRO A 74 -5.49 6.30 -2.49
N LEU A 75 -6.29 5.65 -1.63
CA LEU A 75 -7.36 6.31 -0.89
C LEU A 75 -6.82 7.43 -0.01
N ALA A 76 -5.82 7.13 0.80
CA ALA A 76 -5.19 8.10 1.69
C ALA A 76 -4.54 9.26 0.93
N LYS A 77 -4.00 9.03 -0.27
CA LYS A 77 -3.43 10.07 -1.11
C LYS A 77 -4.49 11.09 -1.52
N VAL A 78 -5.60 10.64 -2.09
CA VAL A 78 -6.69 11.53 -2.52
C VAL A 78 -7.23 12.34 -1.33
N VAL A 79 -7.55 11.67 -0.23
CA VAL A 79 -8.09 12.34 0.96
C VAL A 79 -7.08 13.32 1.57
N HIS A 80 -5.79 12.98 1.58
CA HIS A 80 -4.77 13.86 2.13
C HIS A 80 -4.48 15.06 1.25
N GLU A 81 -4.47 14.90 -0.06
CA GLU A 81 -4.22 15.99 -1.02
C GLU A 81 -5.36 17.01 -1.03
N GLU A 82 -6.62 16.55 -0.89
CA GLU A 82 -7.80 17.41 -0.94
C GLU A 82 -8.15 18.02 0.44
N PHE A 83 -8.11 17.23 1.51
CA PHE A 83 -8.64 17.63 2.83
C PHE A 83 -7.58 17.65 3.93
N GLY A 84 -6.39 17.06 3.69
CA GLY A 84 -5.34 16.90 4.71
C GLY A 84 -5.72 15.87 5.78
N ILE A 85 -4.93 14.81 5.94
CA ILE A 85 -5.08 13.87 7.06
C ILE A 85 -4.16 14.34 8.18
N GLU A 86 -4.71 14.63 9.36
CA GLU A 86 -3.95 14.93 10.56
C GLU A 86 -3.55 13.67 11.31
N GLN A 87 -4.53 12.81 11.59
CA GLN A 87 -4.36 11.53 12.24
C GLN A 87 -5.35 10.52 11.68
N SER A 88 -4.95 9.25 11.68
CA SER A 88 -5.85 8.19 11.23
C SER A 88 -5.54 6.85 11.86
N LEU A 89 -6.60 6.07 12.04
CA LEU A 89 -6.56 4.67 12.42
C LEU A 89 -7.16 3.84 11.30
N MET A 90 -6.49 2.76 10.92
CA MET A 90 -6.98 1.84 9.92
C MET A 90 -7.21 0.47 10.56
N SER A 91 -8.37 -0.09 10.31
CA SER A 91 -8.64 -1.52 10.50
C SER A 91 -8.80 -2.18 9.15
N THR A 92 -8.20 -3.35 8.95
CA THR A 92 -8.57 -4.17 7.80
C THR A 92 -9.24 -5.45 8.25
N ILE A 93 -10.45 -5.68 7.75
CA ILE A 93 -11.15 -6.95 7.86
C ILE A 93 -10.70 -7.76 6.66
N HIS A 94 -9.84 -8.72 6.91
CA HIS A 94 -9.03 -9.36 5.87
C HIS A 94 -9.39 -10.82 5.70
N ALA A 95 -9.58 -11.24 4.47
CA ALA A 95 -9.77 -12.62 4.09
C ALA A 95 -8.63 -13.53 4.60
N ALA A 96 -8.89 -14.82 4.71
CA ALA A 96 -7.90 -15.82 5.07
C ALA A 96 -6.77 -15.85 4.03
N THR A 97 -5.54 -16.04 4.48
CA THR A 97 -4.38 -16.22 3.60
C THR A 97 -3.59 -17.44 4.05
N SER A 98 -2.56 -17.83 3.31
CA SER A 98 -1.70 -18.99 3.64
C SER A 98 -1.05 -18.92 5.04
N LYS A 99 -1.08 -17.76 5.70
CA LYS A 99 -0.59 -17.60 7.07
C LYS A 99 -1.55 -18.15 8.12
N GLN A 100 -2.85 -18.15 7.86
CA GLN A 100 -3.86 -18.69 8.75
C GLN A 100 -3.87 -20.21 8.69
N LYS A 101 -4.23 -20.82 9.83
CA LYS A 101 -4.32 -22.27 9.92
C LYS A 101 -5.74 -22.76 9.63
N PRO A 102 -5.92 -23.88 8.90
CA PRO A 102 -7.24 -24.46 8.68
C PRO A 102 -7.82 -25.08 9.96
N VAL A 103 -6.97 -25.62 10.83
CA VAL A 103 -7.32 -26.19 12.14
C VAL A 103 -6.41 -25.61 13.21
N ASP A 104 -6.84 -25.62 14.47
CA ASP A 104 -6.04 -25.16 15.60
C ASP A 104 -4.69 -25.90 15.65
N SER A 105 -3.61 -25.17 15.73
CA SER A 105 -2.25 -25.66 15.74
C SER A 105 -1.34 -24.72 16.51
N ARG A 106 -0.07 -25.05 16.58
CA ARG A 106 0.93 -24.24 17.28
C ARG A 106 1.11 -22.87 16.61
N GLY A 107 0.94 -21.78 17.36
CA GLY A 107 1.02 -20.38 16.88
C GLY A 107 2.38 -19.68 17.05
N GLY A 108 3.40 -20.40 17.53
CA GLY A 108 4.69 -19.75 17.83
C GLY A 108 4.59 -18.75 18.99
N SER A 109 5.18 -17.56 18.81
CA SER A 109 5.14 -16.47 19.81
C SER A 109 3.80 -15.72 19.82
N ASP A 110 3.07 -15.72 18.72
CA ASP A 110 1.71 -15.17 18.62
C ASP A 110 0.71 -16.33 18.57
N TRP A 111 0.06 -16.59 19.70
CA TRP A 111 -0.87 -17.71 19.82
C TRP A 111 -2.09 -17.59 18.91
N ARG A 112 -2.50 -16.36 18.55
CA ARG A 112 -3.62 -16.10 17.65
C ARG A 112 -3.38 -16.65 16.26
N THR A 113 -2.14 -16.62 15.76
CA THR A 113 -1.80 -17.16 14.43
C THR A 113 -1.93 -18.69 14.33
N GLY A 114 -1.97 -19.39 15.45
CA GLY A 114 -2.20 -20.85 15.51
C GLY A 114 -3.68 -21.26 15.47
N ARG A 115 -4.61 -20.32 15.63
CA ARG A 115 -6.04 -20.63 15.66
C ARG A 115 -6.61 -20.79 14.26
N SER A 116 -7.60 -21.70 14.15
CA SER A 116 -8.32 -21.93 12.90
C SER A 116 -9.05 -20.67 12.43
N VAL A 117 -8.87 -20.32 11.15
CA VAL A 117 -9.55 -19.15 10.57
C VAL A 117 -11.02 -19.41 10.29
N PHE A 118 -11.43 -20.65 10.06
CA PHE A 118 -12.79 -20.97 9.59
C PHE A 118 -13.90 -20.62 10.58
N ASN A 119 -13.59 -20.58 11.87
CA ASN A 119 -14.60 -20.33 12.92
C ASN A 119 -14.19 -19.20 13.88
N ASN A 120 -13.25 -18.35 13.50
CA ASN A 120 -12.73 -17.31 14.38
C ASN A 120 -12.59 -15.97 13.66
N ILE A 121 -12.79 -14.88 14.41
CA ILE A 121 -12.30 -13.55 14.08
C ILE A 121 -10.96 -13.40 14.82
N ILE A 122 -9.86 -13.24 14.06
CA ILE A 122 -8.50 -13.27 14.61
C ILE A 122 -7.86 -11.87 14.51
N PRO A 123 -7.73 -11.13 15.62
CA PRO A 123 -6.95 -9.89 15.64
C PRO A 123 -5.49 -10.17 15.30
N SER A 124 -4.91 -9.35 14.43
CA SER A 124 -3.54 -9.51 13.95
C SER A 124 -2.89 -8.14 13.75
N SER A 125 -1.60 -8.05 13.94
CA SER A 125 -0.85 -6.85 13.61
C SER A 125 -0.70 -6.71 12.09
N THR A 126 -0.65 -5.46 11.62
CA THR A 126 -0.31 -5.15 10.23
C THR A 126 0.65 -3.97 10.15
N GLY A 127 1.59 -4.05 9.22
CA GLY A 127 2.48 -2.93 8.90
C GLY A 127 1.94 -2.02 7.79
N ALA A 128 0.76 -2.31 7.24
CA ALA A 128 0.26 -1.64 6.03
C ALA A 128 0.07 -0.13 6.23
N ALA A 129 -0.52 0.30 7.34
CA ALA A 129 -0.70 1.71 7.64
C ALA A 129 0.63 2.46 7.82
N LYS A 130 1.61 1.84 8.51
CA LYS A 130 2.95 2.42 8.63
C LYS A 130 3.69 2.47 7.28
N ALA A 131 3.43 1.51 6.40
CA ALA A 131 4.03 1.46 5.07
C ALA A 131 3.53 2.61 4.17
N VAL A 132 2.33 3.14 4.40
CA VAL A 132 1.84 4.35 3.70
C VAL A 132 2.80 5.52 3.89
N GLY A 133 3.35 5.72 5.08
CA GLY A 133 4.35 6.76 5.35
C GLY A 133 5.69 6.60 4.58
N ARG A 134 5.95 5.43 3.96
CA ARG A 134 7.11 5.23 3.08
C ARG A 134 6.82 5.73 1.66
N VAL A 135 5.59 5.60 1.20
CA VAL A 135 5.16 5.97 -0.17
C VAL A 135 4.54 7.37 -0.22
N ILE A 136 3.99 7.86 0.91
CA ILE A 136 3.48 9.22 1.11
C ILE A 136 4.17 9.81 2.36
N PRO A 137 5.35 10.44 2.21
CA PRO A 137 6.14 10.94 3.36
C PRO A 137 5.39 11.91 4.27
N ALA A 138 4.44 12.69 3.74
CA ALA A 138 3.60 13.62 4.50
C ALA A 138 2.70 12.93 5.54
N LEU A 139 2.43 11.63 5.37
CA LEU A 139 1.65 10.80 6.30
C LEU A 139 2.51 10.00 7.29
N LYS A 140 3.84 10.17 7.27
CA LYS A 140 4.73 9.47 8.21
C LYS A 140 4.40 9.87 9.66
N GLY A 141 4.07 8.87 10.47
CA GLY A 141 3.70 9.06 11.88
C GLY A 141 2.24 9.47 12.13
N LYS A 142 1.46 9.75 11.08
CA LYS A 142 0.06 10.16 11.20
C LYS A 142 -0.94 9.00 11.07
N MET A 143 -0.46 7.80 10.70
CA MET A 143 -1.30 6.65 10.42
C MET A 143 -0.77 5.40 11.10
N THR A 144 -1.64 4.66 11.77
CA THR A 144 -1.37 3.31 12.28
C THR A 144 -2.61 2.44 12.12
N GLY A 145 -2.50 1.13 12.40
CA GLY A 145 -3.66 0.26 12.22
C GLY A 145 -3.41 -1.18 12.64
N MET A 146 -4.48 -1.97 12.52
CA MET A 146 -4.52 -3.37 12.83
C MET A 146 -5.35 -4.15 11.81
N SER A 147 -5.35 -5.47 11.92
CA SER A 147 -6.09 -6.38 11.04
C SER A 147 -6.96 -7.32 11.86
N PHE A 148 -8.13 -7.66 11.34
CA PHE A 148 -8.94 -8.80 11.77
C PHE A 148 -8.98 -9.81 10.62
N ARG A 149 -8.51 -11.04 10.88
CA ARG A 149 -8.67 -12.15 9.93
C ARG A 149 -10.02 -12.78 10.15
N VAL A 150 -10.76 -12.99 9.06
CA VAL A 150 -12.12 -13.52 9.06
C VAL A 150 -12.24 -14.75 8.16
N PRO A 151 -13.23 -15.60 8.37
CA PRO A 151 -13.42 -16.83 7.59
C PRO A 151 -14.03 -16.56 6.21
N THR A 152 -13.40 -15.67 5.44
CA THR A 152 -13.74 -15.35 4.05
C THR A 152 -12.57 -15.79 3.19
N SER A 153 -12.84 -16.40 2.04
CA SER A 153 -11.79 -16.95 1.18
C SER A 153 -11.02 -15.89 0.42
N ASP A 154 -11.69 -14.82 0.02
CA ASP A 154 -11.13 -13.73 -0.78
C ASP A 154 -11.90 -12.43 -0.53
N VAL A 155 -11.37 -11.33 -1.00
CA VAL A 155 -11.80 -9.94 -0.85
C VAL A 155 -11.79 -9.49 0.61
N SER A 156 -11.03 -8.43 0.82
CA SER A 156 -10.82 -7.77 2.11
C SER A 156 -11.34 -6.34 2.06
N VAL A 157 -11.49 -5.72 3.22
CA VAL A 157 -11.92 -4.33 3.34
C VAL A 157 -10.99 -3.53 4.23
N VAL A 158 -10.70 -2.30 3.83
CA VAL A 158 -10.06 -1.26 4.63
C VAL A 158 -11.16 -0.40 5.24
N ASP A 159 -11.12 -0.25 6.54
CA ASP A 159 -11.85 0.74 7.34
C ASP A 159 -10.84 1.81 7.76
N LEU A 160 -10.91 2.98 7.14
CA LEU A 160 -10.04 4.12 7.44
C LEU A 160 -10.81 5.17 8.20
N THR A 161 -10.52 5.33 9.49
CA THR A 161 -11.03 6.43 10.31
C THR A 161 -9.99 7.53 10.34
N ALA A 162 -10.35 8.75 9.92
CA ALA A 162 -9.43 9.86 9.77
C ALA A 162 -10.00 11.16 10.36
N HIS A 163 -9.10 11.89 11.01
CA HIS A 163 -9.31 13.29 11.37
C HIS A 163 -8.68 14.15 10.27
N LEU A 164 -9.49 15.02 9.68
CA LEU A 164 -9.11 15.87 8.55
C LEU A 164 -8.65 17.23 9.05
N LYS A 165 -7.80 17.89 8.27
CA LYS A 165 -7.35 19.25 8.57
C LYS A 165 -8.35 20.30 8.13
N THR A 166 -9.10 20.00 7.08
CA THR A 166 -10.05 20.92 6.46
C THR A 166 -11.46 20.40 6.68
N SER A 167 -12.32 21.21 7.27
CA SER A 167 -13.75 20.91 7.38
C SER A 167 -14.38 20.71 6.01
N THR A 168 -15.17 19.67 5.87
CA THR A 168 -15.78 19.26 4.60
C THR A 168 -17.07 18.50 4.82
N THR A 169 -17.69 18.03 3.76
CA THR A 169 -18.85 17.14 3.82
C THR A 169 -18.51 15.75 3.30
N TYR A 170 -19.26 14.74 3.72
CA TYR A 170 -19.11 13.38 3.16
C TYR A 170 -19.31 13.36 1.64
N ALA A 171 -20.24 14.17 1.12
CA ALA A 171 -20.49 14.29 -0.30
C ALA A 171 -19.29 14.86 -1.07
N ASP A 172 -18.57 15.84 -0.51
CA ASP A 172 -17.35 16.39 -1.13
C ASP A 172 -16.23 15.35 -1.17
N ILE A 173 -16.09 14.55 -0.11
CA ILE A 173 -15.12 13.45 -0.07
C ILE A 173 -15.45 12.40 -1.15
N CYS A 174 -16.71 11.99 -1.24
CA CYS A 174 -17.18 11.06 -2.28
C CYS A 174 -16.93 11.62 -3.68
N TYR A 175 -17.22 12.90 -3.90
CA TYR A 175 -16.96 13.56 -5.17
C TYR A 175 -15.48 13.56 -5.54
N ALA A 176 -14.59 13.91 -4.60
CA ALA A 176 -13.14 13.94 -4.83
C ALA A 176 -12.61 12.55 -5.21
N ILE A 177 -13.04 11.50 -4.48
CA ILE A 177 -12.61 10.13 -4.75
C ILE A 177 -13.18 9.64 -6.10
N ARG A 178 -14.45 9.93 -6.42
CA ARG A 178 -15.07 9.61 -7.71
C ARG A 178 -14.31 10.28 -8.84
N HIS A 179 -14.05 11.58 -8.72
CA HIS A 179 -13.29 12.32 -9.72
C HIS A 179 -11.89 11.72 -9.94
N ALA A 180 -11.17 11.40 -8.86
CA ALA A 180 -9.87 10.75 -8.96
C ALA A 180 -9.97 9.38 -9.66
N SER A 181 -11.00 8.57 -9.38
CA SER A 181 -11.21 7.26 -10.00
C SER A 181 -11.48 7.34 -11.52
N GLU A 182 -12.04 8.42 -11.97
CA GLU A 182 -12.34 8.67 -13.39
C GLU A 182 -11.16 9.33 -14.14
N THR A 183 -10.22 9.94 -13.42
CA THR A 183 -9.12 10.74 -13.98
C THR A 183 -7.74 10.14 -13.66
N ASN A 184 -7.00 10.75 -12.75
CA ASN A 184 -5.60 10.45 -12.44
C ASN A 184 -5.36 9.13 -11.70
N MET A 185 -6.41 8.58 -11.06
CA MET A 185 -6.38 7.27 -10.40
C MET A 185 -7.16 6.20 -11.15
N LYS A 186 -7.49 6.43 -12.41
CA LYS A 186 -8.24 5.47 -13.24
C LYS A 186 -7.55 4.11 -13.29
N GLY A 187 -8.30 3.05 -12.91
CA GLY A 187 -7.82 1.67 -12.82
C GLY A 187 -6.95 1.39 -11.58
N ILE A 188 -6.75 2.39 -10.71
CA ILE A 188 -6.16 2.23 -9.37
C ILE A 188 -7.27 2.35 -8.31
N ILE A 189 -8.09 3.38 -8.38
CA ILE A 189 -9.27 3.50 -7.54
C ILE A 189 -10.50 3.14 -8.40
N GLY A 190 -11.25 2.14 -7.96
CA GLY A 190 -12.62 1.88 -8.37
C GLY A 190 -13.58 2.62 -7.44
N TYR A 191 -14.82 2.81 -7.87
CA TYR A 191 -15.87 3.50 -7.12
C TYR A 191 -17.18 2.73 -7.25
N THR A 192 -17.89 2.57 -6.13
CA THR A 192 -19.23 2.00 -6.14
C THR A 192 -20.18 2.81 -5.28
N ALA A 193 -21.41 2.96 -5.76
CA ALA A 193 -22.57 3.48 -5.04
C ALA A 193 -23.60 2.37 -4.77
N ASP A 194 -23.31 1.15 -5.21
CA ASP A 194 -24.15 -0.03 -4.98
C ASP A 194 -23.89 -0.64 -3.60
N GLN A 195 -24.90 -1.29 -3.04
CA GLN A 195 -24.80 -1.99 -1.75
C GLN A 195 -24.14 -3.36 -1.95
N VAL A 196 -22.84 -3.35 -2.22
CA VAL A 196 -22.05 -4.56 -2.49
C VAL A 196 -21.56 -5.24 -1.20
N VAL A 197 -21.23 -6.52 -1.34
CA VAL A 197 -20.52 -7.30 -0.33
C VAL A 197 -19.25 -7.90 -0.94
N SER A 198 -18.39 -8.50 -0.13
CA SER A 198 -17.08 -9.01 -0.58
C SER A 198 -17.16 -9.92 -1.80
N ALA A 199 -18.16 -10.80 -1.89
CA ALA A 199 -18.31 -11.76 -2.98
C ALA A 199 -18.54 -11.11 -4.35
N ASP A 200 -19.13 -9.91 -4.39
CA ASP A 200 -19.42 -9.17 -5.63
C ASP A 200 -18.14 -8.61 -6.27
N LEU A 201 -17.05 -8.56 -5.52
CA LEU A 201 -15.81 -7.92 -5.92
C LEU A 201 -14.67 -8.91 -6.18
N ILE A 202 -14.95 -10.22 -6.15
CA ILE A 202 -13.99 -11.27 -6.50
C ILE A 202 -13.52 -11.07 -7.95
N ALA A 203 -12.21 -11.19 -8.16
CA ALA A 203 -11.51 -10.97 -9.42
C ALA A 203 -11.61 -9.53 -9.97
N ASN A 204 -11.90 -8.55 -9.11
CA ASN A 204 -11.79 -7.15 -9.50
C ASN A 204 -10.30 -6.74 -9.56
N PRO A 205 -9.81 -6.19 -10.71
CA PRO A 205 -8.41 -5.84 -10.87
C PRO A 205 -7.98 -4.56 -10.15
N CYS A 206 -8.94 -3.73 -9.69
CA CYS A 206 -8.63 -2.51 -8.96
C CYS A 206 -8.15 -2.84 -7.55
N PRO A 207 -7.00 -2.31 -7.11
CA PRO A 207 -6.47 -2.56 -5.77
C PRO A 207 -7.23 -1.82 -4.66
N CYS A 208 -8.07 -0.84 -5.01
CA CYS A 208 -8.84 -0.02 -4.08
C CYS A 208 -10.19 0.29 -4.72
N ILE A 209 -11.28 -0.18 -4.12
CA ILE A 209 -12.64 0.10 -4.60
C ILE A 209 -13.36 0.83 -3.47
N PHE A 210 -13.51 2.15 -3.61
CA PHE A 210 -14.19 2.97 -2.63
C PHE A 210 -15.69 2.71 -2.64
N ASP A 211 -16.26 2.52 -1.44
CA ASP A 211 -17.69 2.29 -1.24
C ASP A 211 -18.32 3.54 -0.62
N GLU A 212 -19.06 4.28 -1.45
CA GLU A 212 -19.76 5.49 -1.04
C GLU A 212 -20.81 5.23 0.04
N THR A 213 -21.47 4.07 -0.02
CA THR A 213 -22.62 3.77 0.82
C THR A 213 -22.27 3.23 2.19
N ALA A 214 -21.03 2.73 2.36
CA ALA A 214 -20.59 2.07 3.59
C ALA A 214 -19.84 3.00 4.57
N GLY A 215 -19.41 4.18 4.12
CA GLY A 215 -18.73 5.16 4.97
C GLY A 215 -19.70 6.04 5.76
N ILE A 216 -19.17 6.72 6.77
CA ILE A 216 -19.93 7.67 7.60
C ILE A 216 -19.04 8.84 8.01
N MET A 217 -19.65 9.95 8.33
CA MET A 217 -18.98 11.13 8.88
C MET A 217 -19.67 11.52 10.19
N LEU A 218 -18.88 11.78 11.25
CA LEU A 218 -19.41 12.13 12.57
C LEU A 218 -19.69 13.63 12.67
N ASP A 219 -18.75 14.41 12.18
CA ASP A 219 -18.79 15.86 12.10
C ASP A 219 -18.05 16.32 10.84
N ASP A 220 -17.72 17.59 10.69
CA ASP A 220 -17.18 18.16 9.47
C ASP A 220 -15.67 17.86 9.23
N ASP A 221 -15.00 17.17 10.16
CA ASP A 221 -13.60 16.80 10.04
C ASP A 221 -13.24 15.36 10.47
N PHE A 222 -14.24 14.58 10.96
CA PHE A 222 -14.01 13.21 11.42
C PHE A 222 -14.82 12.18 10.63
N VAL A 223 -14.13 11.39 9.82
CA VAL A 223 -14.74 10.52 8.82
C VAL A 223 -14.24 9.08 8.92
N LYS A 224 -15.13 8.14 8.60
CA LYS A 224 -14.83 6.73 8.35
C LYS A 224 -15.09 6.43 6.87
N LEU A 225 -14.06 5.95 6.17
CA LEU A 225 -14.08 5.59 4.76
C LEU A 225 -13.88 4.09 4.58
N ILE A 226 -14.65 3.49 3.71
CA ILE A 226 -14.61 2.06 3.41
C ILE A 226 -14.11 1.86 1.99
N ALA A 227 -13.13 0.98 1.83
CA ALA A 227 -12.65 0.56 0.53
C ALA A 227 -12.37 -0.94 0.50
N TRP A 228 -12.88 -1.60 -0.53
CA TRP A 228 -12.71 -3.02 -0.79
C TRP A 228 -11.48 -3.28 -1.65
N TYR A 229 -10.94 -4.48 -1.55
CA TYR A 229 -9.87 -4.95 -2.44
C TYR A 229 -9.84 -6.47 -2.51
N ASP A 230 -9.74 -6.98 -3.73
CA ASP A 230 -9.37 -8.37 -3.91
C ASP A 230 -7.88 -8.52 -3.56
N ASN A 231 -7.60 -9.13 -2.41
CA ASN A 231 -6.25 -9.21 -1.86
C ASN A 231 -5.31 -10.12 -2.67
N GLU A 232 -5.85 -10.94 -3.56
CA GLU A 232 -5.10 -11.84 -4.45
C GLU A 232 -5.01 -11.25 -5.86
N TYR A 233 -6.14 -11.08 -6.54
CA TYR A 233 -6.19 -10.68 -7.94
C TYR A 233 -5.84 -9.20 -8.14
N GLY A 234 -6.45 -8.29 -7.36
CA GLY A 234 -6.16 -6.86 -7.43
C GLY A 234 -4.69 -6.57 -7.17
N TYR A 235 -4.11 -7.22 -6.15
CA TYR A 235 -2.68 -7.09 -5.84
C TYR A 235 -1.79 -7.63 -6.98
N SER A 236 -2.10 -8.79 -7.53
CA SER A 236 -1.32 -9.40 -8.61
C SER A 236 -1.31 -8.52 -9.87
N ASN A 237 -2.44 -7.87 -10.18
CA ASN A 237 -2.50 -6.87 -11.25
C ASN A 237 -1.55 -5.69 -11.00
N MET A 238 -1.43 -5.22 -9.75
CA MET A 238 -0.49 -4.13 -9.43
C MET A 238 0.97 -4.54 -9.55
N VAL A 239 1.30 -5.80 -9.26
CA VAL A 239 2.66 -6.33 -9.51
C VAL A 239 3.00 -6.31 -11.00
N VAL A 240 2.06 -6.73 -11.87
CA VAL A 240 2.24 -6.70 -13.34
C VAL A 240 2.35 -5.24 -13.83
N ARG A 241 1.48 -4.35 -13.37
CA ARG A 241 1.56 -2.92 -13.72
C ARG A 241 2.86 -2.25 -13.27
N LEU A 242 3.38 -2.60 -12.08
CA LEU A 242 4.68 -2.12 -11.65
C LEU A 242 5.80 -2.64 -12.56
N LEU A 243 5.74 -3.91 -12.96
CA LEU A 243 6.68 -4.49 -13.93
C LEU A 243 6.64 -3.73 -15.27
N GLU A 244 5.46 -3.51 -15.83
CA GLU A 244 5.27 -2.76 -17.08
C GLU A 244 5.82 -1.33 -16.96
N HIS A 245 5.54 -0.66 -15.84
CA HIS A 245 6.07 0.67 -15.55
C HIS A 245 7.60 0.69 -15.48
N MET A 246 8.21 -0.29 -14.80
CA MET A 246 9.66 -0.42 -14.73
C MET A 246 10.28 -0.63 -16.11
N VAL A 247 9.70 -1.52 -16.93
CA VAL A 247 10.15 -1.75 -18.31
C VAL A 247 10.04 -0.46 -19.14
N ALA A 248 8.94 0.28 -19.01
CA ALA A 248 8.74 1.52 -19.74
C ALA A 248 9.74 2.62 -19.34
N VAL A 249 10.08 2.74 -18.06
CA VAL A 249 11.11 3.66 -17.59
C VAL A 249 12.51 3.19 -18.05
N ASP A 250 12.81 1.91 -17.92
CA ASP A 250 14.12 1.35 -18.27
C ASP A 250 14.41 1.43 -19.80
N SER A 251 13.35 1.40 -20.62
CA SER A 251 13.42 1.60 -22.09
C SER A 251 13.32 3.06 -22.53
N GLY A 252 13.16 4.01 -21.60
CA GLY A 252 13.06 5.44 -21.89
C GLY A 252 11.70 5.90 -22.45
N LEU A 253 10.67 5.04 -22.42
CA LEU A 253 9.30 5.40 -22.82
C LEU A 253 8.60 6.32 -21.80
N ILE A 254 8.98 6.20 -20.53
CA ILE A 254 8.52 7.05 -19.44
C ILE A 254 9.73 7.74 -18.81
N VAL A 255 9.61 9.06 -18.60
CA VAL A 255 10.62 9.84 -17.87
C VAL A 255 10.16 9.94 -16.41
N PRO A 256 10.94 9.41 -15.45
CA PRO A 256 10.60 9.49 -14.04
C PRO A 256 10.66 10.93 -13.52
N GLU A 257 9.90 11.21 -12.48
CA GLU A 257 9.97 12.50 -11.77
C GLU A 257 11.34 12.66 -11.13
N LYS A 258 11.89 13.87 -11.24
CA LYS A 258 13.10 14.24 -10.49
C LYS A 258 12.71 14.41 -9.02
N ARG A 259 13.37 13.67 -8.14
CA ARG A 259 13.27 13.94 -6.70
C ARG A 259 13.83 15.36 -6.48
N GLU A 260 13.00 16.32 -6.08
CA GLU A 260 13.51 17.54 -5.46
C GLU A 260 14.18 17.10 -4.14
N VAL A 261 15.50 17.09 -4.15
CA VAL A 261 16.27 17.01 -2.89
C VAL A 261 16.04 18.36 -2.23
N PRO A 262 15.42 18.43 -1.04
CA PRO A 262 15.35 19.69 -0.32
C PRO A 262 16.78 20.21 -0.22
N GLN A 263 17.05 21.41 -0.75
CA GLN A 263 18.33 22.08 -0.49
C GLN A 263 18.41 22.23 1.02
N LEU A 264 19.30 21.46 1.65
CA LEU A 264 19.75 21.74 2.99
C LEU A 264 20.34 23.15 2.93
N SER A 265 19.58 24.12 3.45
CA SER A 265 20.13 25.44 3.71
C SER A 265 21.31 25.21 4.66
N LEU A 266 22.50 25.51 4.16
CA LEU A 266 23.71 25.56 4.99
C LEU A 266 23.43 26.62 6.06
N ILE A 267 23.00 26.16 7.23
CA ILE A 267 23.02 26.99 8.42
C ILE A 267 24.50 27.23 8.68
N HIS A 268 24.97 28.43 8.40
CA HIS A 268 26.27 28.89 8.85
C HIS A 268 26.26 28.85 10.38
N ILE A 269 26.89 27.83 10.93
CA ILE A 269 27.27 27.81 12.36
C ILE A 269 28.46 28.77 12.45
N SER A 270 28.18 30.03 12.85
CA SER A 270 29.22 30.94 13.25
C SER A 270 29.90 30.37 14.49
N GLU A 271 31.23 30.24 14.43
CA GLU A 271 32.04 29.83 15.57
C GLU A 271 31.79 30.74 16.78
N PRO A 272 31.74 30.20 17.99
CA PRO A 272 31.65 31.02 19.20
C PRO A 272 32.94 31.84 19.36
N THR A 273 32.83 33.14 19.34
CA THR A 273 33.90 34.08 19.68
C THR A 273 34.41 33.77 21.09
N ARG A 274 35.65 33.34 21.22
CA ARG A 274 36.36 33.29 22.52
C ARG A 274 36.42 34.72 23.07
N LEU A 275 35.76 34.94 24.20
CA LEU A 275 36.05 36.09 25.07
C LEU A 275 37.27 35.72 25.93
N LEU A 276 38.27 36.57 25.84
CA LEU A 276 39.42 36.62 26.72
C LEU A 276 39.00 37.10 28.10
#